data_f8d1424cbb043ca11f92386afab48556
#
_entry.id   f8d1424cbb043ca11f92386afab48556
#
_cell.length_a   1.000
_cell.length_b   1.000
_cell.length_c   1.000
_cell.angle_alpha   90.00
_cell.angle_beta   90.00
_cell.angle_gamma   90.00
#
_symmetry.space_group_name_H-M   'P 1'
#
loop_
_entity.id
_entity.type
_entity.pdbx_description
1 polymer ?
#
loop_
_entity_poly.entity_id
_entity_poly.type
_entity_poly.pdbx_seq_one_letter_code
_entity_poly.pdbx_strand_id
1 'polypeptide(L)'
;GGQVISSPEERKAFAAVATDGSEAFSFLRQILPGIGGCLHGASCTYDNSPDEDFIIDTLPGHDNTLLITGLSGHGFKFASVLGEIAADFAQDKKSDFDLTPFRLSRFQ
;
A
#
# COMPACT_ATOMS: atom_id res chain seq x y z
N GLY A 1 -10.27 -4.78 -9.76
CA GLY A 1 -10.23 -4.61 -8.31
C GLY A 1 -9.66 -5.83 -7.61
N GLY A 2 -9.10 -5.62 -6.42
CA GLY A 2 -8.60 -6.69 -5.58
C GLY A 2 -9.72 -7.40 -4.81
N GLN A 3 -9.44 -8.57 -4.28
CA GLN A 3 -10.32 -9.28 -3.37
C GLN A 3 -9.92 -8.93 -1.93
N VAL A 4 -10.92 -8.56 -1.10
CA VAL A 4 -10.70 -8.37 0.34
C VAL A 4 -10.40 -9.72 0.99
N ILE A 5 -9.37 -9.77 1.82
CA ILE A 5 -9.02 -10.93 2.64
C ILE A 5 -9.00 -10.52 4.11
N SER A 6 -9.38 -11.42 4.99
CA SER A 6 -9.45 -11.18 6.44
C SER A 6 -8.20 -11.70 7.17
N SER A 7 -7.42 -12.55 6.53
CA SER A 7 -6.18 -13.08 7.07
C SER A 7 -5.15 -13.36 5.98
N PRO A 8 -3.84 -13.38 6.32
CA PRO A 8 -2.78 -13.69 5.36
C PRO A 8 -2.92 -15.05 4.67
N GLU A 9 -3.53 -16.02 5.34
CA GLU A 9 -3.72 -17.38 4.84
C GLU A 9 -4.75 -17.43 3.69
N GLU A 10 -5.62 -16.46 3.60
CA GLU A 10 -6.59 -16.34 2.50
C GLU A 10 -5.96 -15.85 1.20
N ARG A 11 -4.72 -15.39 1.24
CA ARG A 11 -4.00 -14.94 0.05
C ARG A 11 -3.82 -16.09 -0.93
N LYS A 12 -4.30 -15.89 -2.15
CA LYS A 12 -4.13 -16.86 -3.26
C LYS A 12 -2.97 -16.43 -4.14
N ALA A 13 -2.24 -17.42 -4.67
CA ALA A 13 -1.24 -17.17 -5.70
C ALA A 13 -1.91 -16.65 -6.98
N PHE A 14 -1.16 -15.91 -7.82
CA PHE A 14 -1.61 -15.54 -9.16
C PHE A 14 -1.93 -16.81 -9.97
N ALA A 15 -2.93 -16.71 -10.82
CA ALA A 15 -3.49 -17.82 -11.61
C ALA A 15 -4.20 -18.92 -10.80
N ALA A 16 -4.44 -18.72 -9.50
CA ALA A 16 -5.33 -19.59 -8.73
C ALA A 16 -6.79 -19.51 -9.21
N VAL A 17 -7.15 -18.40 -9.88
CA VAL A 17 -8.43 -18.19 -10.54
C VAL A 17 -8.15 -17.97 -12.04
N ALA A 18 -8.90 -18.66 -12.91
CA ALA A 18 -8.70 -18.58 -14.38
C ALA A 18 -8.85 -17.17 -14.97
N THR A 19 -9.51 -16.27 -14.24
CA THR A 19 -9.73 -14.87 -14.63
C THR A 19 -8.65 -13.91 -14.14
N ASP A 20 -7.65 -14.39 -13.39
CA ASP A 20 -6.58 -13.54 -12.89
C ASP A 20 -5.86 -12.84 -14.05
N GLY A 21 -5.78 -11.51 -13.98
CA GLY A 21 -5.18 -10.68 -15.01
C GLY A 21 -6.01 -10.49 -16.29
N SER A 22 -7.19 -11.11 -16.41
CA SER A 22 -7.99 -11.06 -17.65
C SER A 22 -8.38 -9.64 -18.08
N GLU A 23 -8.72 -8.77 -17.12
CA GLU A 23 -9.03 -7.35 -17.40
C GLU A 23 -7.81 -6.61 -17.94
N ALA A 24 -6.65 -6.78 -17.28
CA ALA A 24 -5.40 -6.16 -17.70
C ALA A 24 -4.97 -6.64 -19.10
N PHE A 25 -5.09 -7.93 -19.37
CA PHE A 25 -4.79 -8.48 -20.70
C PHE A 25 -5.76 -8.01 -21.76
N SER A 26 -7.05 -7.94 -21.44
CA SER A 26 -8.05 -7.42 -22.37
C SER A 26 -7.75 -5.97 -22.76
N PHE A 27 -7.41 -5.13 -21.79
CA PHE A 27 -7.01 -3.74 -22.03
C PHE A 27 -5.71 -3.65 -22.85
N LEU A 28 -4.68 -4.39 -22.44
CA LEU A 28 -3.38 -4.37 -23.13
C LEU A 28 -3.47 -4.79 -24.60
N ARG A 29 -4.30 -5.78 -24.92
CA ARG A 29 -4.51 -6.20 -26.31
C ARG A 29 -5.15 -5.13 -27.20
N GLN A 30 -5.93 -4.23 -26.60
CA GLN A 30 -6.55 -3.12 -27.34
C GLN A 30 -5.52 -2.04 -27.72
N ILE A 31 -4.56 -1.76 -26.82
CA ILE A 31 -3.61 -0.65 -26.99
C ILE A 31 -2.24 -1.08 -27.53
N LEU A 32 -1.91 -2.36 -27.41
CA LEU A 32 -0.65 -2.95 -27.87
C LEU A 32 -0.91 -4.14 -28.79
N PRO A 33 -1.20 -3.88 -30.08
CA PRO A 33 -1.35 -4.96 -31.08
C PRO A 33 -0.06 -5.79 -31.14
N GLY A 34 -0.19 -7.10 -31.00
CA GLY A 34 0.97 -8.03 -31.02
C GLY A 34 1.52 -8.40 -29.66
N ILE A 35 0.91 -7.92 -28.54
CA ILE A 35 1.28 -8.43 -27.22
C ILE A 35 1.06 -9.95 -27.14
N GLY A 36 2.06 -10.67 -26.64
CA GLY A 36 2.02 -12.12 -26.46
C GLY A 36 1.22 -12.55 -25.23
N GLY A 37 1.45 -13.79 -24.80
CA GLY A 37 0.88 -14.32 -23.56
C GLY A 37 1.56 -13.79 -22.30
N CYS A 38 0.92 -13.99 -21.14
CA CYS A 38 1.51 -13.72 -19.85
C CYS A 38 2.69 -14.68 -19.59
N LEU A 39 3.85 -14.14 -19.33
CA LEU A 39 5.04 -14.94 -18.98
C LEU A 39 5.12 -15.17 -17.45
N HIS A 40 4.68 -14.21 -16.69
CA HIS A 40 4.74 -14.28 -15.22
C HIS A 40 3.68 -13.37 -14.62
N GLY A 41 3.13 -13.77 -13.48
CA GLY A 41 2.23 -12.97 -12.68
C GLY A 41 2.42 -13.28 -11.18
N ALA A 42 2.15 -12.30 -10.35
CA ALA A 42 2.19 -12.44 -8.91
C ALA A 42 1.03 -11.71 -8.27
N SER A 43 0.50 -12.23 -7.20
CA SER A 43 -0.46 -11.53 -6.34
C SER A 43 0.27 -10.93 -5.15
N CYS A 44 -0.12 -9.72 -4.76
CA CYS A 44 0.32 -9.07 -3.55
C CYS A 44 -0.89 -8.67 -2.71
N THR A 45 -0.63 -8.33 -1.45
CA THR A 45 -1.63 -7.79 -0.54
C THR A 45 -1.37 -6.32 -0.31
N TYR A 46 -2.42 -5.54 -0.18
CA TYR A 46 -2.38 -4.16 0.25
C TYR A 46 -2.88 -4.05 1.69
N ASP A 47 -2.22 -3.22 2.46
CA ASP A 47 -2.66 -2.79 3.78
C ASP A 47 -3.46 -1.49 3.58
N ASN A 48 -4.78 -1.64 3.45
CA ASN A 48 -5.67 -0.51 3.20
C ASN A 48 -6.15 0.09 4.51
N SER A 49 -5.96 1.39 4.68
CA SER A 49 -6.67 2.18 5.67
C SER A 49 -8.14 2.36 5.26
N PRO A 50 -9.06 2.73 6.20
CA PRO A 50 -10.47 2.92 5.88
C PRO A 50 -10.76 3.97 4.81
N ASP A 51 -9.91 5.00 4.70
CA ASP A 51 -10.00 6.11 3.75
C ASP A 51 -8.97 6.00 2.61
N GLU A 52 -8.18 4.92 2.58
CA GLU A 52 -7.10 4.67 1.63
C GLU A 52 -5.94 5.68 1.71
N ASP A 53 -5.92 6.58 2.69
CA ASP A 53 -4.81 7.49 2.97
C ASP A 53 -3.84 6.88 3.99
N PHE A 54 -2.57 7.30 3.94
CA PHE A 54 -1.52 6.79 4.82
C PHE A 54 -1.83 7.07 6.30
N ILE A 55 -1.32 6.21 7.17
CA ILE A 55 -1.28 6.42 8.61
C ILE A 55 0.17 6.65 8.99
N ILE A 56 0.46 7.84 9.52
CA ILE A 56 1.78 8.26 10.01
C ILE A 56 1.57 8.91 11.36
N ASP A 57 1.78 8.16 12.44
CA ASP A 57 1.52 8.64 13.81
C ASP A 57 2.37 7.85 14.81
N THR A 58 2.40 8.30 16.05
CA THR A 58 2.93 7.48 17.15
C THR A 58 1.93 6.40 17.54
N LEU A 59 2.45 5.23 17.88
CA LEU A 59 1.60 4.15 18.36
C LEU A 59 0.98 4.54 19.72
N PRO A 60 -0.36 4.49 19.87
CA PRO A 60 -1.01 4.85 21.13
C PRO A 60 -0.43 4.12 22.33
N GLY A 61 -0.03 4.87 23.36
CA GLY A 61 0.64 4.35 24.55
C GLY A 61 2.14 4.05 24.39
N HIS A 62 2.73 4.34 23.25
CA HIS A 62 4.15 4.09 22.94
C HIS A 62 4.76 5.28 22.19
N ASP A 63 5.06 6.36 22.88
CA ASP A 63 5.52 7.62 22.28
C ASP A 63 6.83 7.50 21.47
N ASN A 64 7.63 6.48 21.76
CA ASN A 64 8.88 6.19 21.05
C ASN A 64 8.71 5.24 19.84
N THR A 65 7.47 4.98 19.41
CA THR A 65 7.19 4.07 18.32
C THR A 65 6.44 4.80 17.21
N LEU A 66 7.10 5.04 16.08
CA LEU A 66 6.47 5.57 14.87
C LEU A 66 5.74 4.43 14.15
N LEU A 67 4.50 4.67 13.80
CA LEU A 67 3.68 3.82 12.94
C LEU A 67 3.57 4.45 11.56
N ILE A 68 4.02 3.73 10.53
CA ILE A 68 3.79 4.05 9.12
C ILE A 68 3.10 2.83 8.50
N THR A 69 1.83 2.95 8.19
CA THR A 69 1.00 1.85 7.67
C THR A 69 -0.17 2.39 6.83
N GLY A 70 -1.06 1.52 6.39
CA GLY A 70 -2.19 1.91 5.56
C GLY A 70 -1.74 2.50 4.21
N LEU A 71 -0.66 1.98 3.63
CA LEU A 71 -0.08 2.53 2.40
C LEU A 71 -0.93 2.25 1.15
N SER A 72 -1.99 1.47 1.29
CA SER A 72 -3.12 1.31 0.37
C SER A 72 -2.70 1.04 -1.09
N GLY A 73 -1.60 0.31 -1.26
CA GLY A 73 -1.06 -0.09 -2.57
C GLY A 73 -0.30 1.00 -3.34
N HIS A 74 -0.13 2.20 -2.78
CA HIS A 74 0.54 3.31 -3.48
C HIS A 74 1.70 3.97 -2.72
N GLY A 75 2.16 3.40 -1.60
CA GLY A 75 3.22 3.95 -0.75
C GLY A 75 4.62 3.92 -1.35
N PHE A 76 4.92 3.01 -2.28
CA PHE A 76 6.28 2.82 -2.79
C PHE A 76 6.89 4.11 -3.38
N LYS A 77 6.12 4.87 -4.15
CA LYS A 77 6.57 6.14 -4.73
C LYS A 77 6.91 7.24 -3.69
N PHE A 78 6.47 7.06 -2.45
CA PHE A 78 6.74 7.99 -1.33
C PHE A 78 7.84 7.48 -0.38
N ALA A 79 8.52 6.38 -0.70
CA ALA A 79 9.47 5.74 0.19
C ALA A 79 10.59 6.69 0.68
N SER A 80 11.05 7.62 -0.16
CA SER A 80 12.07 8.62 0.23
C SER A 80 11.55 9.59 1.29
N VAL A 81 10.34 10.11 1.11
CA VAL A 81 9.70 11.05 2.06
C VAL A 81 9.35 10.32 3.36
N LEU A 82 8.81 9.11 3.28
CA LEU A 82 8.52 8.32 4.47
C LEU A 82 9.79 7.98 5.25
N GLY A 83 10.90 7.73 4.54
CA GLY A 83 12.21 7.52 5.14
C GLY A 83 12.75 8.78 5.85
N GLU A 84 12.56 9.96 5.26
CA GLU A 84 12.94 11.24 5.89
C GLU A 84 12.12 11.48 7.17
N ILE A 85 10.80 11.31 7.12
CA ILE A 85 9.93 11.42 8.29
C ILE A 85 10.37 10.46 9.40
N ALA A 86 10.68 9.21 9.05
CA ALA A 86 11.16 8.22 10.02
C ALA A 86 12.51 8.60 10.63
N ALA A 87 13.42 9.16 9.82
CA ALA A 87 14.72 9.62 10.28
C ALA A 87 14.62 10.83 11.21
N ASP A 88 13.72 11.77 10.92
CA ASP A 88 13.45 12.91 11.78
C ASP A 88 12.88 12.45 13.14
N PHE A 89 11.90 11.54 13.11
CA PHE A 89 11.34 10.96 14.32
C PHE A 89 12.42 10.28 15.18
N ALA A 90 13.28 9.46 14.56
CA ALA A 90 14.35 8.75 15.26
C ALA A 90 15.42 9.69 15.90
N GLN A 91 15.48 10.94 15.44
CA GLN A 91 16.40 11.97 15.91
C GLN A 91 15.71 13.02 16.82
N ASP A 92 14.47 12.78 17.24
CA ASP A 92 13.64 13.74 17.99
C ASP A 92 13.51 15.11 17.29
N LYS A 93 13.55 15.12 15.96
CA LYS A 93 13.35 16.31 15.14
C LYS A 93 11.90 16.42 14.71
N LYS A 94 11.45 17.66 14.57
CA LYS A 94 10.16 17.93 13.96
C LYS A 94 10.27 17.74 12.44
N SER A 95 9.39 16.96 11.87
CA SER A 95 9.28 16.85 10.41
C SER A 95 8.87 18.19 9.78
N ASP A 96 9.44 18.51 8.62
CA ASP A 96 9.04 19.67 7.80
C ASP A 96 7.70 19.44 7.07
N PHE A 97 7.19 18.23 7.07
CA PHE A 97 5.91 17.88 6.46
C PHE A 97 4.76 18.02 7.46
N ASP A 98 3.61 18.51 6.99
CA ASP A 98 2.37 18.48 7.78
C ASP A 98 1.80 17.06 7.81
N LEU A 99 1.98 16.40 8.95
CA LEU A 99 1.49 15.03 9.19
C LEU A 99 0.07 14.99 9.76
N THR A 100 -0.56 16.13 9.99
CA THR A 100 -1.91 16.20 10.58
C THR A 100 -2.95 15.36 9.84
N PRO A 101 -3.00 15.35 8.49
CA PRO A 101 -3.96 14.54 7.74
C PRO A 101 -3.77 13.02 7.90
N PHE A 102 -2.58 12.59 8.34
CA PHE A 102 -2.20 11.18 8.40
C PHE A 102 -2.29 10.58 9.81
N ARG A 103 -2.81 11.33 10.77
CA ARG A 103 -2.91 10.87 12.16
C ARG A 103 -4.04 9.86 12.37
N LEU A 104 -3.84 8.95 13.34
CA LEU A 104 -4.87 7.99 13.77
C LEU A 104 -6.14 8.67 14.29
N SER A 105 -6.01 9.86 14.87
CA SER A 105 -7.15 10.60 15.41
C SER A 105 -8.21 10.98 14.37
N ARG A 106 -7.90 10.91 13.08
CA ARG A 106 -8.89 11.15 12.02
C ARG A 106 -9.96 10.08 11.92
N PHE A 107 -9.76 8.94 12.57
CA PHE A 107 -10.73 7.84 12.62
C PHE A 107 -11.56 7.80 13.92
N GLN A 108 -11.43 8.79 14.78
CA GLN A 108 -12.12 8.88 16.09
C GLN A 108 -13.36 9.75 16.00
#